data_e49e0bff580ffcee5d234118c267fba4
#
_entry.id   e49e0bff580ffcee5d234118c267fba4
#
_cell.length_a   1.000
_cell.length_b   1.000
_cell.length_c   1.000
_cell.angle_alpha   90.00
_cell.angle_beta   90.00
_cell.angle_gamma   90.00
#
_symmetry.space_group_name_H-M   'P 1'
#
loop_
_entity.id
_entity.type
_entity.pdbx_description
1 polymer ?
#
loop_
_entity_poly.entity_id
_entity_poly.type
_entity_poly.pdbx_seq_one_letter_code
_entity_poly.pdbx_strand_id
1 'polypeptide(L)'
;AFKTLAIGTVVGAVAFAAAGDAMAAKKVKWKMQSAWGTQVPNAGESGVRFVNSVNTMSGGKFTIKFFDPGALVPALETFDAASKGSIESAWTTPGYHAGRYPGLSFMTTVPFGPAISEFMAWKWFGGGNAIRDRVYAKHDLYAVDAFSHGAETSGWFKEPITDLKQLKGMKMRFFGLGAKVMSKIGVSTQLLAGADIYPALERGVIDATEYSMPTNDIKYGFYQIAKNNYFPGWHQQSSVSEFLMNKTKFEGLDAAYQEMIRSATYTQVIYTR
;
A
#
# COMPACT_ATOMS: atom_id res chain seq x y z
N ALA A 1 86.37 -8.39 25.63
CA ALA A 1 85.42 -9.44 25.16
C ALA A 1 83.98 -9.03 25.50
N PHE A 2 83.24 -8.43 24.52
CA PHE A 2 81.82 -8.18 24.65
C PHE A 2 81.08 -9.20 23.84
N LYS A 3 80.22 -10.00 24.47
CA LYS A 3 79.30 -10.92 23.83
C LYS A 3 78.01 -10.16 23.54
N THR A 4 77.70 -9.94 22.28
CA THR A 4 76.42 -9.38 21.82
C THR A 4 75.37 -10.48 21.81
N LEU A 5 74.34 -10.32 22.61
CA LEU A 5 73.16 -11.18 22.65
C LEU A 5 72.14 -10.69 21.62
N ALA A 6 71.92 -11.45 20.55
CA ALA A 6 70.88 -11.14 19.55
C ALA A 6 69.53 -11.66 20.06
N ILE A 7 68.61 -10.73 20.40
CA ILE A 7 67.23 -11.08 20.70
C ILE A 7 66.45 -11.13 19.37
N GLY A 8 66.14 -12.33 18.94
CA GLY A 8 65.25 -12.54 17.78
C GLY A 8 63.81 -12.29 18.15
N THR A 9 63.21 -11.21 17.60
CA THR A 9 61.78 -10.92 17.71
C THR A 9 61.01 -11.79 16.75
N VAL A 10 60.36 -12.82 17.25
CA VAL A 10 59.38 -13.61 16.46
C VAL A 10 58.08 -12.83 16.44
N VAL A 11 57.82 -12.14 15.33
CA VAL A 11 56.49 -11.54 15.05
C VAL A 11 55.59 -12.65 14.58
N GLY A 12 54.76 -13.14 15.48
CA GLY A 12 53.70 -14.08 15.16
C GLY A 12 52.60 -13.39 14.35
N ALA A 13 52.52 -13.62 13.06
CA ALA A 13 51.37 -13.24 12.23
C ALA A 13 50.17 -14.09 12.66
N VAL A 14 49.32 -13.51 13.52
CA VAL A 14 48.00 -14.09 13.78
C VAL A 14 47.14 -13.73 12.56
N ALA A 15 47.04 -14.70 11.62
CA ALA A 15 46.10 -14.60 10.54
C ALA A 15 44.71 -14.74 11.14
N PHE A 16 43.94 -13.61 11.15
CA PHE A 16 42.50 -13.65 11.37
C PHE A 16 41.83 -14.30 10.17
N ALA A 17 41.82 -15.62 10.12
CA ALA A 17 40.95 -16.38 9.24
C ALA A 17 39.57 -16.54 9.91
N ALA A 18 38.89 -15.42 10.14
CA ALA A 18 37.47 -15.39 10.39
C ALA A 18 36.74 -14.95 9.11
N ALA A 19 37.02 -15.68 8.02
CA ALA A 19 36.09 -15.72 6.91
C ALA A 19 34.96 -16.66 7.36
N GLY A 20 34.05 -16.21 8.21
CA GLY A 20 32.75 -16.81 8.32
C GLY A 20 32.18 -16.90 6.91
N ASP A 21 31.84 -18.12 6.47
CA ASP A 21 31.08 -18.33 5.25
C ASP A 21 29.86 -17.40 5.30
N ALA A 22 29.97 -16.23 4.66
CA ALA A 22 28.84 -15.43 4.31
C ALA A 22 28.08 -16.30 3.31
N MET A 23 27.16 -17.14 3.81
CA MET A 23 26.25 -17.89 2.97
C MET A 23 25.69 -16.90 1.98
N ALA A 24 26.03 -17.09 0.70
CA ALA A 24 25.60 -16.19 -0.35
C ALA A 24 24.06 -16.17 -0.32
N ALA A 25 23.48 -15.04 0.11
CA ALA A 25 22.05 -14.91 0.29
C ALA A 25 21.34 -15.41 -0.98
N LYS A 26 20.40 -16.33 -0.81
CA LYS A 26 19.68 -17.00 -1.89
C LYS A 26 19.00 -15.96 -2.77
N LYS A 27 19.13 -16.08 -4.09
CA LYS A 27 18.39 -15.20 -5.03
C LYS A 27 16.90 -15.44 -4.88
N VAL A 28 16.16 -14.36 -4.62
CA VAL A 28 14.71 -14.35 -4.47
C VAL A 28 14.08 -13.45 -5.54
N LYS A 29 12.99 -13.91 -6.11
CA LYS A 29 12.21 -13.12 -7.08
C LYS A 29 10.75 -13.14 -6.68
N TRP A 30 10.17 -11.95 -6.48
CA TRP A 30 8.77 -11.76 -6.16
C TRP A 30 8.03 -10.99 -7.24
N LYS A 31 6.75 -11.25 -7.37
CA LYS A 31 5.79 -10.48 -8.15
C LYS A 31 4.95 -9.63 -7.19
N MET A 32 4.84 -8.36 -7.47
CA MET A 32 3.99 -7.43 -6.74
C MET A 32 2.91 -6.89 -7.67
N GLN A 33 1.67 -7.32 -7.48
CA GLN A 33 0.52 -6.74 -8.17
C GLN A 33 0.14 -5.43 -7.50
N SER A 34 0.15 -4.33 -8.25
CA SER A 34 -0.32 -3.04 -7.74
C SER A 34 -1.81 -2.82 -8.03
N ALA A 35 -2.47 -2.11 -7.13
CA ALA A 35 -3.81 -1.58 -7.35
C ALA A 35 -3.80 -0.22 -8.08
N TRP A 36 -2.64 0.37 -8.28
CA TRP A 36 -2.43 1.66 -8.95
C TRP A 36 -1.37 1.54 -10.05
N GLY A 37 -1.61 2.20 -11.19
CA GLY A 37 -0.63 2.25 -12.28
C GLY A 37 0.62 3.02 -11.88
N THR A 38 1.76 2.68 -12.49
CA THR A 38 3.08 3.27 -12.19
C THR A 38 3.11 4.79 -12.28
N GLN A 39 2.25 5.39 -13.12
CA GLN A 39 2.16 6.82 -13.37
C GLN A 39 1.25 7.58 -12.39
N VAL A 40 0.57 6.88 -11.48
CA VAL A 40 -0.31 7.52 -10.50
C VAL A 40 0.53 8.14 -9.39
N PRO A 41 0.48 9.48 -9.21
CA PRO A 41 1.25 10.17 -8.19
C PRO A 41 0.98 9.57 -6.81
N ASN A 42 1.96 9.65 -5.94
CA ASN A 42 1.89 9.09 -4.59
C ASN A 42 1.67 7.58 -4.56
N ALA A 43 0.55 7.07 -5.06
CA ALA A 43 0.14 5.66 -4.93
C ALA A 43 0.99 4.70 -5.77
N GLY A 44 1.06 4.91 -7.09
CA GLY A 44 1.84 4.06 -8.00
C GLY A 44 3.33 4.35 -7.93
N GLU A 45 3.69 5.64 -7.95
CA GLU A 45 5.10 6.06 -7.89
C GLU A 45 5.81 5.58 -6.61
N SER A 46 5.13 5.56 -5.45
CA SER A 46 5.70 5.03 -4.21
C SER A 46 5.98 3.54 -4.31
N GLY A 47 5.12 2.78 -5.00
CA GLY A 47 5.34 1.36 -5.26
C GLY A 47 6.57 1.12 -6.14
N VAL A 48 6.78 1.96 -7.15
CA VAL A 48 7.99 1.91 -7.99
C VAL A 48 9.25 2.25 -7.18
N ARG A 49 9.20 3.33 -6.37
CA ARG A 49 10.33 3.69 -5.49
C ARG A 49 10.63 2.58 -4.48
N PHE A 50 9.61 1.97 -3.88
CA PHE A 50 9.75 0.83 -2.96
C PHE A 50 10.48 -0.33 -3.64
N VAL A 51 10.02 -0.77 -4.81
CA VAL A 51 10.65 -1.87 -5.56
C VAL A 51 12.11 -1.56 -5.88
N ASN A 52 12.39 -0.36 -6.38
CA ASN A 52 13.76 0.07 -6.69
C ASN A 52 14.65 0.07 -5.45
N SER A 53 14.13 0.52 -4.30
CA SER A 53 14.87 0.53 -3.03
C SER A 53 15.25 -0.87 -2.59
N VAL A 54 14.30 -1.82 -2.57
CA VAL A 54 14.57 -3.22 -2.17
C VAL A 54 15.56 -3.88 -3.14
N ASN A 55 15.35 -3.71 -4.45
CA ASN A 55 16.22 -4.29 -5.48
C ASN A 55 17.66 -3.75 -5.34
N THR A 56 17.81 -2.46 -5.07
CA THR A 56 19.12 -1.81 -4.87
C THR A 56 19.79 -2.26 -3.57
N MET A 57 19.08 -2.21 -2.44
CA MET A 57 19.63 -2.61 -1.14
C MET A 57 20.10 -4.06 -1.11
N SER A 58 19.41 -4.95 -1.83
CA SER A 58 19.78 -6.36 -1.92
C SER A 58 20.90 -6.65 -2.93
N GLY A 59 21.41 -5.64 -3.65
CA GLY A 59 22.36 -5.85 -4.76
C GLY A 59 21.80 -6.74 -5.86
N GLY A 60 20.48 -6.71 -6.07
CA GLY A 60 19.77 -7.54 -7.05
C GLY A 60 19.61 -9.02 -6.66
N LYS A 61 19.96 -9.39 -5.43
CA LYS A 61 19.74 -10.74 -4.91
C LYS A 61 18.30 -11.00 -4.52
N PHE A 62 17.59 -9.99 -4.02
CA PHE A 62 16.13 -9.99 -3.85
C PHE A 62 15.53 -8.99 -4.81
N THR A 63 14.76 -9.47 -5.79
CA THR A 63 14.11 -8.62 -6.78
C THR A 63 12.61 -8.74 -6.67
N ILE A 64 11.95 -7.59 -6.59
CA ILE A 64 10.49 -7.49 -6.69
C ILE A 64 10.17 -6.87 -8.06
N LYS A 65 9.29 -7.52 -8.83
CA LYS A 65 8.80 -6.98 -10.10
C LYS A 65 7.43 -6.37 -9.87
N PHE A 66 7.29 -5.08 -10.20
CA PHE A 66 6.03 -4.36 -10.19
C PHE A 66 5.15 -4.78 -11.38
N PHE A 67 3.86 -4.99 -11.13
CA PHE A 67 2.85 -5.25 -12.15
C PHE A 67 1.70 -4.26 -11.99
N ASP A 68 1.33 -3.60 -13.08
CA ASP A 68 0.23 -2.65 -13.14
C ASP A 68 -1.13 -3.33 -12.85
N PRO A 69 -2.17 -2.56 -12.47
CA PRO A 69 -3.50 -3.09 -12.17
C PRO A 69 -4.01 -4.04 -13.26
N GLY A 70 -4.48 -5.21 -12.85
CA GLY A 70 -5.03 -6.22 -13.76
C GLY A 70 -4.02 -7.06 -14.54
N ALA A 71 -2.71 -6.78 -14.43
CA ALA A 71 -1.70 -7.51 -15.20
C ALA A 71 -1.51 -8.98 -14.75
N LEU A 72 -1.72 -9.28 -13.49
CA LEU A 72 -1.70 -10.65 -12.95
C LEU A 72 -3.09 -11.06 -12.46
N VAL A 73 -3.71 -10.21 -11.65
CA VAL A 73 -5.06 -10.40 -11.08
C VAL A 73 -5.78 -9.05 -11.00
N PRO A 74 -7.11 -9.02 -11.02
CA PRO A 74 -7.87 -7.80 -10.76
C PRO A 74 -7.46 -7.14 -9.42
N ALA A 75 -7.45 -5.81 -9.36
CA ALA A 75 -6.96 -5.07 -8.20
C ALA A 75 -7.69 -5.42 -6.88
N LEU A 76 -8.98 -5.75 -6.95
CA LEU A 76 -9.79 -6.13 -5.80
C LEU A 76 -9.63 -7.60 -5.38
N GLU A 77 -8.93 -8.42 -6.18
CA GLU A 77 -8.70 -9.85 -5.91
C GLU A 77 -7.31 -10.14 -5.31
N THR A 78 -6.51 -9.11 -5.08
CA THR A 78 -5.12 -9.24 -4.59
C THR A 78 -5.02 -9.94 -3.23
N PHE A 79 -6.03 -9.79 -2.36
CA PHE A 79 -6.10 -10.49 -1.08
C PHE A 79 -6.11 -12.03 -1.27
N ASP A 80 -7.03 -12.52 -2.10
CA ASP A 80 -7.18 -13.95 -2.33
C ASP A 80 -5.96 -14.52 -3.08
N ALA A 81 -5.43 -13.76 -4.04
CA ALA A 81 -4.26 -14.17 -4.81
C ALA A 81 -3.00 -14.28 -3.92
N ALA A 82 -2.78 -13.32 -3.03
CA ALA A 82 -1.67 -13.36 -2.07
C ALA A 82 -1.88 -14.45 -1.01
N SER A 83 -3.11 -14.58 -0.47
CA SER A 83 -3.45 -15.63 0.50
C SER A 83 -3.17 -17.04 -0.04
N LYS A 84 -3.51 -17.28 -1.30
CA LYS A 84 -3.26 -18.57 -1.98
C LYS A 84 -1.82 -18.73 -2.50
N GLY A 85 -0.99 -17.71 -2.37
CA GLY A 85 0.38 -17.71 -2.88
C GLY A 85 0.52 -17.65 -4.41
N SER A 86 -0.57 -17.32 -5.15
CA SER A 86 -0.54 -17.14 -6.62
C SER A 86 0.31 -15.94 -7.02
N ILE A 87 0.34 -14.91 -6.17
CA ILE A 87 1.31 -13.82 -6.17
C ILE A 87 2.03 -13.79 -4.83
N GLU A 88 3.25 -13.27 -4.81
CA GLU A 88 4.00 -13.13 -3.57
C GLU A 88 3.48 -11.95 -2.75
N SER A 89 3.07 -10.86 -3.43
CA SER A 89 2.71 -9.63 -2.76
C SER A 89 1.80 -8.73 -3.60
N ALA A 90 1.19 -7.76 -2.91
CA ALA A 90 0.38 -6.72 -3.52
C ALA A 90 0.68 -5.34 -2.90
N TRP A 91 0.66 -4.30 -3.72
CA TRP A 91 0.64 -2.90 -3.32
C TRP A 91 -0.81 -2.44 -3.35
N THR A 92 -1.47 -2.40 -2.18
CA THR A 92 -2.93 -2.30 -2.07
C THR A 92 -3.38 -1.52 -0.84
N THR A 93 -4.68 -1.50 -0.57
CA THR A 93 -5.26 -0.89 0.64
C THR A 93 -6.18 -1.87 1.36
N PRO A 94 -6.17 -1.91 2.70
CA PRO A 94 -7.05 -2.79 3.48
C PRO A 94 -8.54 -2.60 3.15
N GLY A 95 -8.92 -1.37 2.80
CA GLY A 95 -10.30 -1.03 2.52
C GLY A 95 -10.90 -1.73 1.29
N TYR A 96 -10.10 -2.17 0.33
CA TYR A 96 -10.59 -2.96 -0.81
C TYR A 96 -11.15 -4.32 -0.38
N HIS A 97 -10.75 -4.81 0.79
CA HIS A 97 -11.17 -6.12 1.31
C HIS A 97 -12.21 -6.00 2.42
N ALA A 98 -12.64 -4.76 2.74
CA ALA A 98 -13.57 -4.46 3.83
C ALA A 98 -14.98 -5.02 3.63
N GLY A 99 -15.39 -5.26 2.40
CA GLY A 99 -16.68 -5.93 2.10
C GLY A 99 -16.75 -7.34 2.69
N ARG A 100 -15.63 -8.08 2.66
CA ARG A 100 -15.49 -9.43 3.23
C ARG A 100 -15.04 -9.40 4.69
N TYR A 101 -14.17 -8.46 5.04
CA TYR A 101 -13.57 -8.32 6.37
C TYR A 101 -13.81 -6.90 6.90
N PRO A 102 -15.02 -6.63 7.48
CA PRO A 102 -15.43 -5.25 7.82
C PRO A 102 -14.46 -4.49 8.74
N GLY A 103 -13.72 -5.21 9.60
CA GLY A 103 -12.68 -4.63 10.46
C GLY A 103 -11.54 -3.94 9.71
N LEU A 104 -11.27 -4.33 8.46
CA LEU A 104 -10.24 -3.72 7.64
C LEU A 104 -10.60 -2.30 7.18
N SER A 105 -11.87 -1.91 7.24
CA SER A 105 -12.28 -0.52 7.00
C SER A 105 -11.56 0.46 7.93
N PHE A 106 -11.38 0.08 9.19
CA PHE A 106 -10.72 0.93 10.20
C PHE A 106 -9.21 1.01 10.03
N MET A 107 -8.63 0.11 9.23
CA MET A 107 -7.17 0.07 8.99
C MET A 107 -6.74 1.03 7.87
N THR A 108 -7.68 1.59 7.13
CA THR A 108 -7.41 2.46 5.99
C THR A 108 -7.84 3.90 6.25
N THR A 109 -9.11 4.15 6.54
CA THR A 109 -9.65 5.48 6.84
C THR A 109 -10.96 5.40 7.61
N VAL A 110 -11.33 6.48 8.30
CA VAL A 110 -12.60 6.61 9.02
C VAL A 110 -13.21 7.97 8.72
N PRO A 111 -14.51 8.06 8.37
CA PRO A 111 -15.20 9.34 8.19
C PRO A 111 -15.04 10.23 9.43
N PHE A 112 -14.70 11.50 9.21
CA PHE A 112 -14.36 12.47 10.26
C PHE A 112 -13.24 11.99 11.21
N GLY A 113 -12.39 11.09 10.70
CA GLY A 113 -11.32 10.46 11.47
C GLY A 113 -10.13 11.37 11.73
N PRO A 114 -9.08 10.82 12.35
CA PRO A 114 -7.89 11.59 12.71
C PRO A 114 -7.09 12.02 11.48
N ALA A 115 -6.24 13.03 11.65
CA ALA A 115 -5.21 13.35 10.67
C ALA A 115 -4.16 12.24 10.61
N ILE A 116 -3.31 12.30 9.58
CA ILE A 116 -2.34 11.21 9.31
C ILE A 116 -1.42 10.92 10.50
N SER A 117 -1.01 11.93 11.25
CA SER A 117 -0.09 11.76 12.39
C SER A 117 -0.69 10.93 13.52
N GLU A 118 -1.92 11.24 13.91
CA GLU A 118 -2.65 10.53 14.96
C GLU A 118 -3.04 9.13 14.50
N PHE A 119 -3.41 8.99 13.21
CA PHE A 119 -3.74 7.69 12.64
C PHE A 119 -2.52 6.76 12.65
N MET A 120 -1.34 7.26 12.24
CA MET A 120 -0.10 6.50 12.29
C MET A 120 0.33 6.18 13.73
N ALA A 121 0.18 7.12 14.66
CA ALA A 121 0.46 6.88 16.07
C ALA A 121 -0.41 5.73 16.64
N TRP A 122 -1.70 5.71 16.31
CA TRP A 122 -2.58 4.60 16.69
C TRP A 122 -2.16 3.29 16.02
N LYS A 123 -1.88 3.30 14.71
CA LYS A 123 -1.49 2.09 13.99
C LYS A 123 -0.20 1.48 14.55
N TRP A 124 0.82 2.29 14.79
CA TRP A 124 2.16 1.81 15.17
C TRP A 124 2.32 1.59 16.67
N PHE A 125 1.69 2.41 17.51
CA PHE A 125 1.89 2.39 18.96
C PHE A 125 0.60 2.14 19.75
N GLY A 126 -0.58 2.41 19.16
CA GLY A 126 -1.89 2.23 19.79
C GLY A 126 -2.55 0.88 19.55
N GLY A 127 -1.84 -0.08 18.91
CA GLY A 127 -2.33 -1.43 18.69
C GLY A 127 -3.08 -1.65 17.37
N GLY A 128 -3.23 -0.65 16.51
CA GLY A 128 -3.93 -0.75 15.23
C GLY A 128 -3.36 -1.85 14.33
N ASN A 129 -2.04 -1.89 14.14
CA ASN A 129 -1.39 -2.92 13.33
C ASN A 129 -1.54 -4.32 13.92
N ALA A 130 -1.52 -4.46 15.25
CA ALA A 130 -1.77 -5.76 15.89
C ALA A 130 -3.21 -6.27 15.65
N ILE A 131 -4.20 -5.39 15.50
CA ILE A 131 -5.56 -5.77 15.12
C ILE A 131 -5.58 -6.26 13.66
N ARG A 132 -4.97 -5.51 12.74
CA ARG A 132 -4.83 -5.90 11.33
C ARG A 132 -4.17 -7.27 11.18
N ASP A 133 -3.05 -7.44 11.86
CA ASP A 133 -2.23 -8.65 11.75
C ASP A 133 -2.99 -9.89 12.23
N ARG A 134 -3.84 -9.77 13.27
CA ARG A 134 -4.74 -10.87 13.70
C ARG A 134 -5.79 -11.25 12.65
N VAL A 135 -6.25 -10.28 11.84
CA VAL A 135 -7.16 -10.58 10.73
C VAL A 135 -6.40 -11.31 9.61
N TYR A 136 -5.26 -10.77 9.21
CA TYR A 136 -4.47 -11.29 8.09
C TYR A 136 -3.85 -12.66 8.36
N ALA A 137 -3.40 -12.91 9.59
CA ALA A 137 -2.79 -14.20 9.96
C ALA A 137 -3.73 -15.40 9.75
N LYS A 138 -5.06 -15.20 9.82
CA LYS A 138 -6.06 -16.26 9.56
C LYS A 138 -6.12 -16.67 8.08
N HIS A 139 -5.46 -15.92 7.20
CA HIS A 139 -5.50 -16.08 5.76
C HIS A 139 -4.11 -16.24 5.13
N ASP A 140 -3.11 -16.62 5.92
CA ASP A 140 -1.70 -16.70 5.52
C ASP A 140 -1.21 -15.38 4.88
N LEU A 141 -1.63 -14.24 5.47
CA LEU A 141 -1.25 -12.92 5.02
C LEU A 141 -0.48 -12.16 6.11
N TYR A 142 0.42 -11.29 5.67
CA TYR A 142 1.13 -10.32 6.48
C TYR A 142 1.19 -9.00 5.71
N ALA A 143 1.10 -7.88 6.40
CA ALA A 143 1.20 -6.58 5.76
C ALA A 143 2.03 -5.60 6.57
N VAL A 144 2.66 -4.67 5.87
CA VAL A 144 3.30 -3.48 6.43
C VAL A 144 2.68 -2.23 5.84
N ASP A 145 2.59 -1.17 6.63
CA ASP A 145 2.12 0.12 6.13
C ASP A 145 3.10 0.63 5.07
N ALA A 146 2.59 1.02 3.91
CA ALA A 146 3.41 1.21 2.74
C ALA A 146 3.48 2.66 2.24
N PHE A 147 2.37 3.37 2.26
CA PHE A 147 2.32 4.79 1.91
C PHE A 147 1.07 5.44 2.49
N SER A 148 1.12 6.76 2.65
CA SER A 148 0.02 7.55 3.19
C SER A 148 -0.66 8.38 2.10
N HIS A 149 -1.93 8.70 2.33
CA HIS A 149 -2.68 9.66 1.54
C HIS A 149 -3.09 10.85 2.41
N GLY A 150 -3.08 12.03 1.82
CA GLY A 150 -3.72 13.21 2.39
C GLY A 150 -5.25 13.16 2.26
N ALA A 151 -5.89 14.32 2.52
CA ALA A 151 -7.33 14.44 2.36
C ALA A 151 -7.76 14.20 0.92
N GLU A 152 -8.86 13.47 0.77
CA GLU A 152 -9.46 13.17 -0.52
C GLU A 152 -10.57 14.17 -0.88
N THR A 153 -11.08 14.08 -2.10
CA THR A 153 -12.26 14.85 -2.54
C THR A 153 -13.53 14.21 -1.99
N SER A 154 -14.57 15.03 -1.71
CA SER A 154 -15.92 14.49 -1.41
C SER A 154 -16.52 13.76 -2.61
N GLY A 155 -16.10 14.12 -3.81
CA GLY A 155 -16.47 13.47 -5.04
C GLY A 155 -16.46 14.36 -6.26
N TRP A 156 -16.62 13.71 -7.40
CA TRP A 156 -16.76 14.26 -8.74
C TRP A 156 -18.17 13.98 -9.25
N PHE A 157 -18.89 15.00 -9.66
CA PHE A 157 -20.29 14.94 -10.07
C PHE A 157 -20.47 15.54 -11.47
N LYS A 158 -21.38 14.95 -12.26
CA LYS A 158 -21.75 15.51 -13.58
C LYS A 158 -22.46 16.84 -13.43
N GLU A 159 -23.40 16.93 -12.48
CA GLU A 159 -24.15 18.15 -12.18
C GLU A 159 -23.77 18.70 -10.79
N PRO A 160 -23.92 20.01 -10.56
CA PRO A 160 -23.70 20.60 -9.25
C PRO A 160 -24.65 20.03 -8.19
N ILE A 161 -24.09 19.72 -7.01
CA ILE A 161 -24.86 19.24 -5.85
C ILE A 161 -25.07 20.42 -4.90
N THR A 162 -26.29 20.90 -4.79
CA THR A 162 -26.69 22.01 -3.93
C THR A 162 -27.66 21.60 -2.81
N ASP A 163 -28.26 20.39 -2.92
CA ASP A 163 -29.15 19.81 -1.93
C ASP A 163 -28.87 18.31 -1.82
N LEU A 164 -28.82 17.79 -0.59
CA LEU A 164 -28.63 16.36 -0.31
C LEU A 164 -29.70 15.47 -0.97
N LYS A 165 -30.89 16.01 -1.23
CA LYS A 165 -31.95 15.26 -1.94
C LYS A 165 -31.56 14.83 -3.35
N GLN A 166 -30.66 15.57 -4.01
CA GLN A 166 -30.13 15.24 -5.34
C GLN A 166 -29.29 13.94 -5.34
N LEU A 167 -28.77 13.55 -4.18
CA LEU A 167 -28.00 12.33 -4.02
C LEU A 167 -28.86 11.06 -4.01
N LYS A 168 -30.17 11.19 -3.71
CA LYS A 168 -31.06 10.04 -3.59
C LYS A 168 -31.22 9.30 -4.92
N GLY A 169 -30.87 8.02 -4.93
CA GLY A 169 -30.93 7.18 -6.13
C GLY A 169 -29.73 7.32 -7.06
N MET A 170 -28.80 8.26 -6.79
CA MET A 170 -27.59 8.44 -7.57
C MET A 170 -26.70 7.20 -7.48
N LYS A 171 -26.21 6.71 -8.61
CA LYS A 171 -25.25 5.61 -8.68
C LYS A 171 -23.85 6.19 -8.53
N MET A 172 -23.19 5.86 -7.44
CA MET A 172 -21.88 6.44 -7.12
C MET A 172 -20.85 5.38 -6.75
N ARG A 173 -19.68 5.46 -7.35
CA ARG A 173 -18.55 4.72 -6.80
C ARG A 173 -18.16 5.37 -5.47
N PHE A 174 -18.13 4.56 -4.42
CA PHE A 174 -17.73 5.05 -3.10
C PHE A 174 -16.97 3.97 -2.32
N PHE A 175 -15.95 4.41 -1.54
CA PHE A 175 -15.02 3.55 -0.84
C PHE A 175 -15.32 3.45 0.66
N GLY A 176 -15.04 2.27 1.23
CA GLY A 176 -14.92 2.08 2.68
C GLY A 176 -16.19 2.38 3.49
N LEU A 177 -16.02 2.97 4.67
CA LEU A 177 -17.11 3.34 5.56
C LEU A 177 -17.97 4.48 5.00
N GLY A 178 -17.38 5.36 4.20
CA GLY A 178 -18.11 6.43 3.52
C GLY A 178 -19.24 5.89 2.64
N ALA A 179 -19.01 4.78 1.93
CA ALA A 179 -20.06 4.11 1.15
C ALA A 179 -21.27 3.72 1.99
N LYS A 180 -21.06 3.23 3.21
CA LYS A 180 -22.16 2.87 4.14
C LYS A 180 -22.96 4.10 4.58
N VAL A 181 -22.29 5.24 4.80
CA VAL A 181 -22.97 6.49 5.13
C VAL A 181 -23.79 6.99 3.96
N MET A 182 -23.20 7.02 2.76
CA MET A 182 -23.89 7.44 1.53
C MET A 182 -25.11 6.56 1.22
N SER A 183 -25.00 5.26 1.41
CA SER A 183 -26.14 4.34 1.23
C SER A 183 -27.30 4.67 2.18
N LYS A 184 -27.02 5.11 3.43
CA LYS A 184 -28.07 5.50 4.39
C LYS A 184 -28.84 6.74 3.99
N ILE A 185 -28.26 7.63 3.19
CA ILE A 185 -28.94 8.80 2.64
C ILE A 185 -29.53 8.57 1.25
N GLY A 186 -29.52 7.31 0.80
CA GLY A 186 -30.19 6.88 -0.41
C GLY A 186 -29.34 6.83 -1.69
N VAL A 187 -28.02 6.96 -1.59
CA VAL A 187 -27.10 6.77 -2.72
C VAL A 187 -26.95 5.26 -3.01
N SER A 188 -26.97 4.89 -4.27
CA SER A 188 -26.62 3.53 -4.72
C SER A 188 -25.11 3.40 -4.88
N THR A 189 -24.42 2.92 -3.83
CA THR A 189 -22.97 2.85 -3.81
C THR A 189 -22.43 1.52 -4.33
N GLN A 190 -21.30 1.58 -5.05
CA GLN A 190 -20.53 0.41 -5.45
C GLN A 190 -19.03 0.69 -5.37
N LEU A 191 -18.23 -0.35 -5.10
CA LEU A 191 -16.78 -0.27 -5.11
C LEU A 191 -16.26 -0.64 -6.50
N LEU A 192 -15.43 0.24 -7.08
CA LEU A 192 -14.66 -0.02 -8.30
C LEU A 192 -13.19 0.29 -8.03
N ALA A 193 -12.29 -0.44 -8.64
CA ALA A 193 -10.87 -0.09 -8.69
C ALA A 193 -10.66 1.18 -9.54
N GLY A 194 -9.57 1.94 -9.29
CA GLY A 194 -9.36 3.24 -9.94
C GLY A 194 -9.42 3.20 -11.47
N ALA A 195 -8.83 2.19 -12.10
CA ALA A 195 -8.81 2.04 -13.54
C ALA A 195 -10.20 1.78 -14.16
N ASP A 196 -11.16 1.29 -13.36
CA ASP A 196 -12.51 0.95 -13.83
C ASP A 196 -13.49 2.14 -13.73
N ILE A 197 -13.11 3.21 -13.02
CA ILE A 197 -14.00 4.35 -12.72
C ILE A 197 -14.30 5.17 -13.97
N TYR A 198 -13.27 5.60 -14.72
CA TYR A 198 -13.47 6.42 -15.92
C TYR A 198 -14.39 5.74 -16.94
N PRO A 199 -14.16 4.47 -17.33
CA PRO A 199 -15.07 3.77 -18.22
C PRO A 199 -16.49 3.62 -17.67
N ALA A 200 -16.66 3.49 -16.34
CA ALA A 200 -17.98 3.40 -15.71
C ALA A 200 -18.74 4.73 -15.75
N LEU A 201 -18.04 5.88 -15.52
CA LEU A 201 -18.60 7.22 -15.68
C LEU A 201 -19.00 7.50 -17.13
N GLU A 202 -18.11 7.16 -18.08
CA GLU A 202 -18.33 7.39 -19.51
C GLU A 202 -19.55 6.66 -20.03
N ARG A 203 -19.71 5.38 -19.65
CA ARG A 203 -20.85 4.55 -20.06
C ARG A 203 -22.13 4.79 -19.25
N GLY A 204 -22.11 5.68 -18.23
CA GLY A 204 -23.26 5.94 -17.38
C GLY A 204 -23.62 4.79 -16.43
N VAL A 205 -22.70 3.87 -16.18
CA VAL A 205 -22.86 2.83 -15.15
C VAL A 205 -22.91 3.46 -13.77
N ILE A 206 -22.11 4.53 -13.56
CA ILE A 206 -22.16 5.41 -12.40
C ILE A 206 -22.37 6.87 -12.83
N ASP A 207 -23.00 7.64 -11.98
CA ASP A 207 -23.30 9.08 -12.18
C ASP A 207 -22.23 9.96 -11.56
N ALA A 208 -21.59 9.48 -10.48
CA ALA A 208 -20.60 10.20 -9.70
C ALA A 208 -19.56 9.24 -9.11
N THR A 209 -18.44 9.77 -8.65
CA THR A 209 -17.38 9.02 -7.96
C THR A 209 -16.69 9.89 -6.94
N GLU A 210 -16.27 9.32 -5.83
CA GLU A 210 -15.06 9.75 -5.12
C GLU A 210 -13.93 8.75 -5.42
N TYR A 211 -12.68 9.10 -5.17
CA TYR A 211 -11.61 8.14 -5.35
C TYR A 211 -10.38 8.43 -4.50
N SER A 212 -9.76 9.60 -4.66
CA SER A 212 -8.47 9.88 -4.04
C SER A 212 -8.22 11.39 -3.88
N MET A 213 -6.97 11.76 -3.70
CA MET A 213 -6.52 13.15 -3.72
C MET A 213 -6.71 13.76 -5.12
N PRO A 214 -6.92 15.07 -5.24
CA PRO A 214 -7.09 15.75 -6.54
C PRO A 214 -6.00 15.42 -7.57
N THR A 215 -4.75 15.30 -7.14
CA THR A 215 -3.61 14.95 -8.01
C THR A 215 -3.74 13.58 -8.66
N ASN A 216 -4.26 12.60 -7.93
CA ASN A 216 -4.51 11.27 -8.46
C ASN A 216 -5.73 11.26 -9.39
N ASP A 217 -6.81 11.89 -8.98
CA ASP A 217 -8.07 11.93 -9.70
C ASP A 217 -7.93 12.60 -11.08
N ILE A 218 -7.09 13.65 -11.17
CA ILE A 218 -6.72 14.30 -12.44
C ILE A 218 -6.05 13.31 -13.39
N LYS A 219 -5.18 12.43 -12.88
CA LYS A 219 -4.50 11.41 -13.71
C LYS A 219 -5.47 10.36 -14.27
N TYR A 220 -6.55 10.08 -13.54
CA TYR A 220 -7.61 9.21 -14.02
C TYR A 220 -8.62 9.92 -14.95
N GLY A 221 -8.55 11.23 -15.07
CA GLY A 221 -9.34 12.00 -16.04
C GLY A 221 -10.81 12.24 -15.65
N PHE A 222 -11.19 12.04 -14.40
CA PHE A 222 -12.60 12.14 -13.96
C PHE A 222 -13.25 13.49 -14.31
N TYR A 223 -12.46 14.58 -14.26
CA TYR A 223 -12.88 15.95 -14.60
C TYR A 223 -13.39 16.09 -16.04
N GLN A 224 -13.05 15.19 -16.94
CA GLN A 224 -13.49 15.23 -18.34
C GLN A 224 -14.99 14.91 -18.46
N ILE A 225 -15.51 14.09 -17.54
CA ILE A 225 -16.91 13.62 -17.53
C ILE A 225 -17.69 14.24 -16.39
N ALA A 226 -17.14 14.21 -15.17
CA ALA A 226 -17.75 14.73 -13.95
C ALA A 226 -17.01 16.02 -13.56
N LYS A 227 -17.55 17.18 -13.96
CA LYS A 227 -16.85 18.47 -13.91
C LYS A 227 -16.92 19.19 -12.57
N ASN A 228 -17.81 18.76 -11.67
CA ASN A 228 -18.03 19.40 -10.39
C ASN A 228 -17.31 18.59 -9.30
N ASN A 229 -16.22 19.14 -8.77
CA ASN A 229 -15.45 18.54 -7.69
C ASN A 229 -15.71 19.26 -6.37
N TYR A 230 -15.86 18.49 -5.31
CA TYR A 230 -16.05 19.02 -3.94
C TYR A 230 -14.89 18.57 -3.06
N PHE A 231 -14.20 19.53 -2.45
CA PHE A 231 -13.05 19.32 -1.59
C PHE A 231 -13.11 20.24 -0.36
N PRO A 232 -12.66 19.82 0.82
CA PRO A 232 -12.15 18.49 1.17
C PRO A 232 -13.27 17.46 1.39
N GLY A 233 -12.89 16.17 1.35
CA GLY A 233 -13.80 15.08 1.65
C GLY A 233 -14.00 14.87 3.15
N TRP A 234 -15.23 14.63 3.56
CA TRP A 234 -15.60 14.30 4.93
C TRP A 234 -15.29 12.86 5.31
N HIS A 235 -15.16 11.97 4.32
CA HIS A 235 -15.07 10.52 4.49
C HIS A 235 -13.64 10.04 4.68
N GLN A 236 -12.64 10.81 4.22
CA GLN A 236 -11.23 10.45 4.28
C GLN A 236 -10.33 11.68 4.43
N GLN A 237 -9.98 12.00 5.67
CA GLN A 237 -9.02 13.07 6.01
C GLN A 237 -7.58 12.60 5.81
N SER A 238 -7.35 11.31 6.00
CA SER A 238 -6.10 10.63 5.76
C SER A 238 -6.34 9.14 5.55
N SER A 239 -5.40 8.48 4.92
CA SER A 239 -5.42 7.03 4.75
C SER A 239 -4.01 6.46 4.75
N VAL A 240 -3.92 5.17 5.05
CA VAL A 240 -2.68 4.40 4.94
C VAL A 240 -2.96 3.16 4.10
N SER A 241 -2.18 3.00 3.08
CA SER A 241 -2.17 1.81 2.23
C SER A 241 -1.04 0.86 2.63
N GLU A 242 -0.99 -0.32 2.07
CA GLU A 242 -0.14 -1.40 2.56
C GLU A 242 0.58 -2.17 1.47
N PHE A 243 1.72 -2.73 1.84
CA PHE A 243 2.35 -3.82 1.13
C PHE A 243 1.88 -5.13 1.77
N LEU A 244 0.97 -5.81 1.09
CA LEU A 244 0.37 -7.07 1.50
C LEU A 244 1.18 -8.24 0.92
N MET A 245 1.47 -9.25 1.74
CA MET A 245 2.32 -10.37 1.37
C MET A 245 1.70 -11.70 1.78
N ASN A 246 2.00 -12.76 1.04
CA ASN A 246 1.83 -14.10 1.57
C ASN A 246 2.75 -14.28 2.78
N LYS A 247 2.18 -14.63 3.93
CA LYS A 247 2.90 -14.70 5.21
C LYS A 247 3.98 -15.77 5.21
N THR A 248 3.65 -16.97 4.73
CA THR A 248 4.61 -18.09 4.65
C THR A 248 5.82 -17.71 3.77
N LYS A 249 5.59 -17.06 2.62
CA LYS A 249 6.68 -16.59 1.76
C LYS A 249 7.52 -15.50 2.41
N PHE A 250 6.89 -14.58 3.16
CA PHE A 250 7.60 -13.52 3.88
C PHE A 250 8.46 -14.09 5.01
N GLU A 251 7.92 -15.00 5.81
CA GLU A 251 8.64 -15.66 6.91
C GLU A 251 9.79 -16.55 6.41
N GLY A 252 9.68 -17.05 5.18
CA GLY A 252 10.74 -17.81 4.52
C GLY A 252 11.89 -16.99 3.92
N LEU A 253 11.81 -15.66 4.00
CA LEU A 253 12.91 -14.77 3.58
C LEU A 253 13.99 -14.69 4.66
N ASP A 254 15.23 -14.48 4.22
CA ASP A 254 16.31 -14.09 5.12
C ASP A 254 15.93 -12.84 5.92
N ALA A 255 16.31 -12.77 7.19
CA ALA A 255 15.99 -11.64 8.08
C ALA A 255 16.40 -10.27 7.48
N ALA A 256 17.52 -10.23 6.76
CA ALA A 256 17.95 -9.02 6.05
C ALA A 256 16.94 -8.56 5.00
N TYR A 257 16.37 -9.48 4.23
CA TYR A 257 15.35 -9.14 3.22
C TYR A 257 14.03 -8.70 3.85
N GLN A 258 13.63 -9.34 4.96
CA GLN A 258 12.46 -8.90 5.72
C GLN A 258 12.65 -7.46 6.22
N GLU A 259 13.85 -7.11 6.70
CA GLU A 259 14.14 -5.76 7.18
C GLU A 259 14.24 -4.75 6.04
N MET A 260 14.78 -5.12 4.89
CA MET A 260 14.76 -4.27 3.69
C MET A 260 13.33 -3.90 3.27
N ILE A 261 12.38 -4.84 3.33
CA ILE A 261 10.96 -4.57 3.08
C ILE A 261 10.43 -3.54 4.08
N ARG A 262 10.63 -3.77 5.39
CA ARG A 262 10.14 -2.86 6.43
C ARG A 262 10.71 -1.45 6.28
N SER A 263 12.03 -1.35 6.14
CA SER A 263 12.72 -0.06 5.99
C SER A 263 12.28 0.69 4.73
N ALA A 264 12.18 -0.02 3.60
CA ALA A 264 11.74 0.58 2.34
C ALA A 264 10.29 1.06 2.40
N THR A 265 9.37 0.31 3.03
CA THR A 265 7.98 0.73 3.19
C THR A 265 7.84 1.92 4.14
N TYR A 266 8.52 1.93 5.28
CA TYR A 266 8.53 3.07 6.20
C TYR A 266 9.04 4.34 5.52
N THR A 267 10.08 4.22 4.69
CA THR A 267 10.56 5.34 3.87
C THR A 267 9.46 5.88 2.96
N GLN A 268 8.66 5.02 2.33
CA GLN A 268 7.56 5.50 1.49
C GLN A 268 6.46 6.17 2.31
N VAL A 269 6.10 5.65 3.49
CA VAL A 269 5.12 6.31 4.38
C VAL A 269 5.55 7.73 4.73
N ILE A 270 6.82 7.93 5.07
CA ILE A 270 7.35 9.27 5.40
C ILE A 270 7.41 10.16 4.15
N TYR A 271 7.83 9.62 3.02
CA TYR A 271 7.93 10.37 1.76
C TYR A 271 6.57 10.85 1.23
N THR A 272 5.51 10.10 1.49
CA THR A 272 4.14 10.37 0.98
C THR A 272 3.27 11.14 1.97
N ARG A 273 3.82 11.47 3.15
CA ARG A 273 3.15 12.27 4.17
C ARG A 273 3.18 13.75 3.83
#